data_67322050cbf65cea1d5b2a9a34b65319
#
_entry.id   67322050cbf65cea1d5b2a9a34b65319
#
_cell.length_a   1.000
_cell.length_b   1.000
_cell.length_c   1.000
_cell.angle_alpha   90.00
_cell.angle_beta   90.00
_cell.angle_gamma   90.00
#
_symmetry.space_group_name_H-M   'P 1'
#
loop_
_entity.id
_entity.type
_entity.pdbx_description
1 polymer ?
#
loop_
_entity_poly.entity_id
_entity_poly.type
_entity_poly.pdbx_seq_one_letter_code
_entity_poly.pdbx_strand_id
1 'polypeptide(L)'
;MKSVIVTTSWDDGHVLDERLAALLSTYEISGTFYIAPHNREFGKQSLLSGERVRALSRRFEIGAHTMTHPRLPRVRDEEARKEIIDSKNYLETLLDKPVVSFCYPGGAHTEALKQMVHEAGFRMARTVERGRMDRGVDNFAVPTTIHAYQHWSDIPQHFRSFDSSTMKRIFNWDVAAREVFDRCLTEGGVFHLWGHSWEIDENQDWGRLEMLLAHIARRENVTYRTNGELV
;
A
#
# COMPACT_ATOMS: atom_id res chain seq x y z
N MET A 1 -6.48 9.74 25.26
CA MET A 1 -6.77 9.75 23.81
C MET A 1 -6.47 8.38 23.27
N LYS A 2 -7.24 7.93 22.27
CA LYS A 2 -7.01 6.61 21.65
C LYS A 2 -5.81 6.69 20.72
N SER A 3 -4.99 5.61 20.65
CA SER A 3 -3.82 5.55 19.77
C SER A 3 -4.27 5.38 18.32
N VAL A 4 -3.66 6.16 17.42
CA VAL A 4 -3.86 6.07 15.97
C VAL A 4 -2.53 5.74 15.29
N ILE A 5 -2.54 4.77 14.40
CA ILE A 5 -1.41 4.46 13.52
C ILE A 5 -1.77 4.89 12.11
N VAL A 6 -0.90 5.64 11.48
CA VAL A 6 -0.95 5.94 10.05
C VAL A 6 0.13 5.15 9.34
N THR A 7 -0.24 4.44 8.30
CA THR A 7 0.68 3.78 7.38
C THR A 7 0.28 4.03 5.94
N THR A 8 1.26 4.07 5.04
CA THR A 8 1.00 4.14 3.60
C THR A 8 1.75 3.05 2.86
N SER A 9 1.17 2.54 1.77
CA SER A 9 1.84 1.55 0.94
C SER A 9 1.53 1.76 -0.55
N TRP A 10 2.54 1.52 -1.39
CA TRP A 10 2.52 1.87 -2.80
C TRP A 10 3.08 0.73 -3.62
N ASP A 11 2.35 0.33 -4.65
CA ASP A 11 2.61 -0.92 -5.36
C ASP A 11 3.31 -0.71 -6.71
N ASP A 12 3.83 -1.80 -7.27
CA ASP A 12 4.39 -2.00 -8.60
C ASP A 12 5.85 -1.58 -8.80
N GLY A 13 6.38 -0.62 -8.07
CA GLY A 13 7.75 -0.11 -8.29
C GLY A 13 7.87 0.72 -9.57
N HIS A 14 6.85 1.54 -9.88
CA HIS A 14 6.86 2.44 -11.02
C HIS A 14 7.81 3.63 -10.81
N VAL A 15 8.37 4.20 -11.89
CA VAL A 15 9.31 5.35 -11.78
C VAL A 15 8.72 6.59 -11.09
N LEU A 16 7.40 6.75 -11.13
CA LEU A 16 6.69 7.83 -10.42
C LEU A 16 6.70 7.67 -8.90
N ASP A 17 7.12 6.54 -8.36
CA ASP A 17 7.32 6.35 -6.92
C ASP A 17 8.38 7.32 -6.36
N GLU A 18 9.30 7.82 -7.19
CA GLU A 18 10.25 8.86 -6.78
C GLU A 18 9.55 10.18 -6.46
N ARG A 19 8.56 10.60 -7.28
CA ARG A 19 7.74 11.78 -7.02
C ARG A 19 6.89 11.59 -5.76
N LEU A 20 6.32 10.42 -5.62
CA LEU A 20 5.53 10.05 -4.45
C LEU A 20 6.36 10.06 -3.16
N ALA A 21 7.56 9.49 -3.20
CA ALA A 21 8.49 9.48 -2.07
C ALA A 21 8.92 10.90 -1.67
N ALA A 22 9.15 11.78 -2.64
CA ALA A 22 9.44 13.19 -2.37
C ALA A 22 8.26 13.87 -1.64
N LEU A 23 7.03 13.59 -2.09
CA LEU A 23 5.82 14.13 -1.47
C LEU A 23 5.64 13.59 -0.03
N LEU A 24 5.74 12.28 0.18
CA LEU A 24 5.69 11.67 1.53
C LEU A 24 6.79 12.25 2.44
N SER A 25 7.98 12.50 1.89
CA SER A 25 9.09 13.11 2.63
C SER A 25 8.80 14.53 3.10
N THR A 26 8.14 15.34 2.27
CA THR A 26 7.73 16.72 2.60
C THR A 26 6.79 16.74 3.81
N TYR A 27 5.93 15.75 3.93
CA TYR A 27 4.95 15.64 5.02
C TYR A 27 5.42 14.73 6.17
N GLU A 28 6.65 14.21 6.12
CA GLU A 28 7.23 13.32 7.14
C GLU A 28 6.38 12.05 7.40
N ILE A 29 5.73 11.54 6.37
CA ILE A 29 4.88 10.36 6.45
C ILE A 29 5.68 9.12 6.06
N SER A 30 5.59 8.06 6.87
CA SER A 30 6.20 6.75 6.58
C SER A 30 5.46 6.05 5.45
N GLY A 31 6.19 5.27 4.66
CA GLY A 31 5.62 4.48 3.57
C GLY A 31 6.39 3.20 3.30
N THR A 32 5.68 2.24 2.72
CA THR A 32 6.22 0.99 2.20
C THR A 32 6.01 0.94 0.70
N PHE A 33 7.08 0.73 -0.06
CA PHE A 33 7.01 0.56 -1.50
C PHE A 33 7.16 -0.93 -1.84
N TYR A 34 6.11 -1.52 -2.40
CA TYR A 34 6.09 -2.91 -2.82
C TYR A 34 6.57 -3.04 -4.26
N ILE A 35 7.75 -3.63 -4.42
CA ILE A 35 8.46 -3.67 -5.69
C ILE A 35 8.30 -5.03 -6.37
N ALA A 36 7.83 -5.01 -7.62
CA ALA A 36 7.90 -6.12 -8.55
C ALA A 36 9.00 -5.82 -9.59
N PRO A 37 10.24 -6.32 -9.40
CA PRO A 37 11.40 -5.86 -10.18
C PRO A 37 11.29 -6.04 -11.68
N HIS A 38 10.55 -7.05 -12.11
CA HIS A 38 10.31 -7.37 -13.52
C HIS A 38 8.81 -7.41 -13.83
N ASN A 39 8.06 -6.45 -13.27
CA ASN A 39 6.61 -6.34 -13.51
C ASN A 39 6.33 -6.35 -15.02
N ARG A 40 5.49 -7.31 -15.46
CA ARG A 40 5.18 -7.50 -16.89
C ARG A 40 4.07 -6.58 -17.40
N GLU A 41 3.41 -5.85 -16.52
CA GLU A 41 2.36 -4.89 -16.88
C GLU A 41 2.96 -3.58 -17.43
N PHE A 42 4.25 -3.33 -17.16
CA PHE A 42 4.95 -2.12 -17.59
C PHE A 42 6.17 -2.41 -18.46
N GLY A 43 6.48 -1.46 -19.34
CA GLY A 43 7.78 -1.44 -20.01
C GLY A 43 8.92 -1.19 -19.00
N LYS A 44 10.09 -1.78 -19.25
CA LYS A 44 11.25 -1.67 -18.34
C LYS A 44 11.63 -0.24 -17.97
N GLN A 45 11.43 0.72 -18.89
CA GLN A 45 11.70 2.14 -18.67
C GLN A 45 10.74 2.80 -17.66
N SER A 46 9.59 2.19 -17.42
CA SER A 46 8.60 2.67 -16.45
C SER A 46 8.78 2.07 -15.05
N LEU A 47 9.76 1.17 -14.89
CA LEU A 47 10.06 0.56 -13.59
C LEU A 47 11.30 1.21 -12.97
N LEU A 48 11.31 1.28 -11.64
CA LEU A 48 12.48 1.72 -10.88
C LEU A 48 13.69 0.82 -11.15
N SER A 49 14.84 1.43 -11.47
CA SER A 49 16.10 0.69 -11.50
C SER A 49 16.53 0.26 -10.09
N GLY A 50 17.38 -0.77 -9.99
CA GLY A 50 17.93 -1.19 -8.70
C GLY A 50 18.63 -0.07 -7.93
N GLU A 51 19.29 0.87 -8.61
CA GLU A 51 19.91 2.04 -7.99
C GLU A 51 18.83 2.95 -7.33
N ARG A 52 17.73 3.20 -8.04
CA ARG A 52 16.61 4.01 -7.54
C ARG A 52 15.90 3.32 -6.37
N VAL A 53 15.71 2.00 -6.43
CA VAL A 53 15.17 1.22 -5.29
C VAL A 53 16.08 1.32 -4.07
N ARG A 54 17.43 1.25 -4.24
CA ARG A 54 18.38 1.49 -3.14
C ARG A 54 18.27 2.91 -2.58
N ALA A 55 18.14 3.91 -3.44
CA ALA A 55 17.98 5.29 -2.99
C ALA A 55 16.69 5.45 -2.15
N LEU A 56 15.58 4.89 -2.63
CA LEU A 56 14.28 4.90 -1.96
C LEU A 56 14.35 4.21 -0.58
N SER A 57 15.08 3.09 -0.50
CA SER A 57 15.23 2.28 0.73
C SER A 57 15.99 2.95 1.87
N ARG A 58 16.61 4.11 1.63
CA ARG A 58 17.29 4.88 2.68
C ARG A 58 16.32 5.55 3.64
N ARG A 59 15.10 5.79 3.21
CA ARG A 59 14.07 6.50 3.97
C ARG A 59 12.78 5.71 4.13
N PHE A 60 12.47 4.84 3.18
CA PHE A 60 11.21 4.10 3.13
C PHE A 60 11.46 2.60 3.24
N GLU A 61 10.46 1.88 3.71
CA GLU A 61 10.47 0.44 3.64
C GLU A 61 10.30 -0.02 2.20
N ILE A 62 11.07 -1.05 1.82
CA ILE A 62 10.87 -1.78 0.57
C ILE A 62 10.29 -3.15 0.92
N GLY A 63 9.12 -3.43 0.38
CA GLY A 63 8.47 -4.73 0.45
C GLY A 63 8.51 -5.44 -0.91
N ALA A 64 8.23 -6.74 -0.92
CA ALA A 64 8.19 -7.54 -2.13
C ALA A 64 6.77 -7.62 -2.72
N HIS A 65 6.68 -7.61 -4.06
CA HIS A 65 5.43 -7.72 -4.82
C HIS A 65 5.50 -8.79 -5.91
N THR A 66 6.11 -9.95 -5.60
CA THR A 66 6.52 -10.96 -6.55
C THR A 66 7.62 -10.48 -7.49
N MET A 67 8.12 -11.37 -8.33
CA MET A 67 9.19 -11.02 -9.28
C MET A 67 8.63 -10.34 -10.54
N THR A 68 7.51 -10.89 -11.07
CA THR A 68 6.95 -10.49 -12.37
C THR A 68 5.48 -10.06 -12.33
N HIS A 69 4.90 -9.90 -11.14
CA HIS A 69 3.54 -9.45 -10.88
C HIS A 69 2.42 -10.39 -11.42
N PRO A 70 2.53 -11.73 -11.33
CA PRO A 70 1.43 -12.61 -11.71
C PRO A 70 0.34 -12.61 -10.64
N ARG A 71 -0.91 -12.86 -11.03
CA ARG A 71 -1.97 -13.19 -10.09
C ARG A 71 -1.71 -14.59 -9.51
N LEU A 72 -1.12 -14.66 -8.31
CA LEU A 72 -0.63 -15.89 -7.69
C LEU A 72 -1.63 -17.05 -7.67
N PRO A 73 -2.96 -16.86 -7.40
CA PRO A 73 -3.91 -17.98 -7.46
C PRO A 73 -4.17 -18.53 -8.87
N ARG A 74 -3.62 -17.91 -9.92
CA ARG A 74 -3.80 -18.34 -11.31
C ARG A 74 -2.57 -19.03 -11.90
N VAL A 75 -1.48 -19.09 -11.16
CA VAL A 75 -0.27 -19.83 -11.56
C VAL A 75 -0.15 -21.11 -10.76
N ARG A 76 0.72 -22.03 -11.19
CA ARG A 76 0.97 -23.27 -10.45
C ARG A 76 1.68 -22.95 -9.13
N ASP A 77 1.48 -23.77 -8.10
CA ASP A 77 2.08 -23.57 -6.77
C ASP A 77 3.60 -23.45 -6.82
N GLU A 78 4.27 -24.23 -7.65
CA GLU A 78 5.72 -24.16 -7.83
C GLU A 78 6.17 -22.79 -8.39
N GLU A 79 5.42 -22.25 -9.36
CA GLU A 79 5.67 -20.93 -9.94
C GLU A 79 5.37 -19.84 -8.92
N ALA A 80 4.26 -19.95 -8.18
CA ALA A 80 3.91 -19.00 -7.12
C ALA A 80 5.01 -18.95 -6.04
N ARG A 81 5.48 -20.12 -5.58
CA ARG A 81 6.58 -20.20 -4.61
C ARG A 81 7.87 -19.57 -5.14
N LYS A 82 8.19 -19.81 -6.41
CA LYS A 82 9.36 -19.22 -7.06
C LYS A 82 9.24 -17.68 -7.13
N GLU A 83 8.11 -17.15 -7.55
CA GLU A 83 7.83 -15.71 -7.62
C GLU A 83 8.00 -15.02 -6.25
N ILE A 84 7.53 -15.65 -5.19
CA ILE A 84 7.63 -15.15 -3.82
C ILE A 84 9.09 -15.16 -3.34
N ILE A 85 9.79 -16.29 -3.46
CA ILE A 85 11.16 -16.45 -2.96
C ILE A 85 12.15 -15.62 -3.77
N ASP A 86 12.06 -15.65 -5.11
CA ASP A 86 12.98 -14.92 -5.97
C ASP A 86 12.87 -13.40 -5.76
N SER A 87 11.66 -12.87 -5.57
CA SER A 87 11.48 -11.45 -5.29
C SER A 87 12.12 -11.02 -3.98
N LYS A 88 11.99 -11.84 -2.93
CA LYS A 88 12.64 -11.61 -1.64
C LYS A 88 14.16 -11.59 -1.80
N ASN A 89 14.72 -12.68 -2.36
CA ASN A 89 16.16 -12.85 -2.52
C ASN A 89 16.77 -11.73 -3.38
N TYR A 90 16.09 -11.34 -4.46
CA TYR A 90 16.52 -10.24 -5.32
C TYR A 90 16.59 -8.93 -4.54
N LEU A 91 15.53 -8.58 -3.82
CA LEU A 91 15.49 -7.32 -3.08
C LEU A 91 16.45 -7.32 -1.90
N GLU A 92 16.60 -8.40 -1.16
CA GLU A 92 17.57 -8.53 -0.06
C GLU A 92 19.01 -8.42 -0.56
N THR A 93 19.35 -9.06 -1.67
CA THR A 93 20.66 -8.93 -2.32
C THR A 93 20.89 -7.49 -2.80
N LEU A 94 19.87 -6.87 -3.39
CA LEU A 94 19.96 -5.49 -3.87
C LEU A 94 20.20 -4.51 -2.73
N LEU A 95 19.53 -4.69 -1.59
CA LEU A 95 19.47 -3.71 -0.50
C LEU A 95 20.49 -3.98 0.61
N ASP A 96 21.08 -5.17 0.65
CA ASP A 96 21.93 -5.67 1.75
C ASP A 96 21.22 -5.56 3.12
N LYS A 97 19.91 -5.86 3.14
CA LYS A 97 19.09 -5.87 4.36
C LYS A 97 17.85 -6.75 4.22
N PRO A 98 17.26 -7.24 5.33
CA PRO A 98 16.05 -8.04 5.28
C PRO A 98 14.87 -7.31 4.65
N VAL A 99 14.08 -8.02 3.83
CA VAL A 99 12.77 -7.61 3.31
C VAL A 99 11.71 -8.41 4.04
N VAL A 100 10.92 -7.73 4.87
CA VAL A 100 10.03 -8.38 5.85
C VAL A 100 8.55 -8.33 5.47
N SER A 101 8.16 -7.47 4.53
CA SER A 101 6.78 -7.28 4.11
C SER A 101 6.56 -7.73 2.67
N PHE A 102 5.38 -8.30 2.43
CA PHE A 102 4.93 -8.77 1.12
C PHE A 102 3.57 -8.16 0.76
N CYS A 103 3.30 -7.97 -0.52
CA CYS A 103 1.98 -7.62 -1.02
C CYS A 103 1.58 -8.59 -2.13
N TYR A 104 0.36 -9.14 -2.03
CA TYR A 104 -0.17 -10.02 -3.08
C TYR A 104 -0.60 -9.21 -4.30
N PRO A 105 -0.11 -9.52 -5.53
CA PRO A 105 -0.57 -8.87 -6.75
C PRO A 105 -2.10 -8.92 -6.89
N GLY A 106 -2.73 -7.72 -6.98
CA GLY A 106 -4.18 -7.58 -6.96
C GLY A 106 -4.87 -8.06 -5.68
N GLY A 107 -4.15 -8.26 -4.59
CA GLY A 107 -4.65 -8.68 -3.28
C GLY A 107 -5.13 -10.14 -3.19
N ALA A 108 -5.08 -10.89 -4.30
CA ALA A 108 -5.61 -12.24 -4.36
C ALA A 108 -4.68 -13.25 -3.67
N HIS A 109 -5.21 -13.93 -2.65
CA HIS A 109 -4.46 -14.89 -1.84
C HIS A 109 -5.32 -16.11 -1.48
N THR A 110 -4.66 -17.19 -1.02
CA THR A 110 -5.25 -18.40 -0.47
C THR A 110 -4.47 -18.79 0.79
N GLU A 111 -4.99 -19.71 1.60
CA GLU A 111 -4.27 -20.23 2.77
C GLU A 111 -2.90 -20.84 2.38
N ALA A 112 -2.85 -21.56 1.25
CA ALA A 112 -1.60 -22.12 0.74
C ALA A 112 -0.59 -21.02 0.39
N LEU A 113 -1.03 -19.92 -0.24
CA LEU A 113 -0.17 -18.78 -0.56
C LEU A 113 0.30 -18.05 0.69
N LYS A 114 -0.54 -17.87 1.70
CA LYS A 114 -0.13 -17.31 3.00
C LYS A 114 0.98 -18.16 3.64
N GLN A 115 0.82 -19.47 3.61
CA GLN A 115 1.85 -20.39 4.08
C GLN A 115 3.16 -20.27 3.30
N MET A 116 3.11 -20.17 1.96
CA MET A 116 4.31 -19.98 1.13
C MET A 116 5.03 -18.66 1.46
N VAL A 117 4.29 -17.57 1.69
CA VAL A 117 4.86 -16.27 2.08
C VAL A 117 5.52 -16.35 3.47
N HIS A 118 4.86 -17.03 4.42
CA HIS A 118 5.44 -17.27 5.74
C HIS A 118 6.73 -18.11 5.66
N GLU A 119 6.70 -19.23 4.92
CA GLU A 119 7.86 -20.11 4.72
C GLU A 119 9.03 -19.42 4.02
N ALA A 120 8.74 -18.43 3.15
CA ALA A 120 9.76 -17.59 2.53
C ALA A 120 10.43 -16.62 3.53
N GLY A 121 9.94 -16.55 4.77
CA GLY A 121 10.52 -15.73 5.83
C GLY A 121 10.04 -14.25 5.84
N PHE A 122 8.92 -13.95 5.22
CA PHE A 122 8.24 -12.68 5.45
C PHE A 122 7.56 -12.67 6.82
N ARG A 123 7.38 -11.50 7.41
CA ARG A 123 6.72 -11.32 8.71
C ARG A 123 5.26 -10.91 8.56
N MET A 124 4.93 -10.30 7.43
CA MET A 124 3.56 -9.87 7.12
C MET A 124 3.30 -9.87 5.61
N ALA A 125 2.01 -9.96 5.27
CA ALA A 125 1.54 -9.74 3.91
C ALA A 125 0.27 -8.90 3.87
N ARG A 126 0.22 -7.93 2.95
CA ARG A 126 -0.90 -7.03 2.73
C ARG A 126 -1.81 -7.51 1.61
N THR A 127 -3.09 -7.38 1.82
CA THR A 127 -4.16 -7.56 0.82
C THR A 127 -4.65 -6.21 0.31
N VAL A 128 -5.66 -6.21 -0.57
CA VAL A 128 -6.38 -5.01 -1.01
C VAL A 128 -7.78 -4.92 -0.38
N GLU A 129 -8.06 -5.69 0.68
CA GLU A 129 -9.31 -5.57 1.45
C GLU A 129 -9.38 -4.17 2.05
N ARG A 130 -10.44 -3.42 1.73
CA ARG A 130 -10.61 -2.02 2.13
C ARG A 130 -11.65 -1.84 3.22
N GLY A 131 -11.69 -0.63 3.79
CA GLY A 131 -12.70 -0.23 4.75
C GLY A 131 -12.43 -0.67 6.19
N ARG A 132 -11.24 -1.21 6.47
CA ARG A 132 -10.84 -1.60 7.83
C ARG A 132 -10.08 -0.45 8.50
N MET A 133 -10.36 -0.24 9.78
CA MET A 133 -9.64 0.70 10.66
C MET A 133 -8.80 -0.05 11.71
N ASP A 134 -8.45 -1.29 11.42
CA ASP A 134 -7.60 -2.16 12.22
C ASP A 134 -6.62 -2.92 11.31
N ARG A 135 -5.58 -3.50 11.88
CA ARG A 135 -4.60 -4.29 11.12
C ARG A 135 -5.05 -5.73 10.83
N GLY A 136 -6.23 -6.11 11.26
CA GLY A 136 -6.63 -7.51 11.27
C GLY A 136 -5.87 -8.34 12.33
N VAL A 137 -6.24 -9.61 12.42
CA VAL A 137 -5.61 -10.58 13.33
C VAL A 137 -4.58 -11.47 12.62
N ASP A 138 -4.68 -11.57 11.28
CA ASP A 138 -3.81 -12.38 10.46
C ASP A 138 -2.70 -11.51 9.85
N ASN A 139 -1.46 -11.74 10.27
CA ASN A 139 -0.31 -11.00 9.76
C ASN A 139 -0.07 -11.26 8.26
N PHE A 140 -0.60 -12.34 7.70
CA PHE A 140 -0.47 -12.68 6.28
C PHE A 140 -1.71 -12.34 5.45
N ALA A 141 -2.64 -11.57 6.03
CA ALA A 141 -3.80 -11.01 5.35
C ALA A 141 -4.16 -9.63 5.92
N VAL A 142 -3.16 -8.75 6.05
CA VAL A 142 -3.35 -7.39 6.61
C VAL A 142 -4.21 -6.56 5.66
N PRO A 143 -5.37 -6.04 6.14
CA PRO A 143 -6.26 -5.24 5.32
C PRO A 143 -5.76 -3.80 5.18
N THR A 144 -6.48 -3.02 4.39
CA THR A 144 -6.25 -1.59 4.16
C THR A 144 -7.47 -0.78 4.56
N THR A 145 -7.30 0.52 4.73
CA THR A 145 -8.42 1.42 5.03
C THR A 145 -9.00 2.00 3.75
N ILE A 146 -8.17 2.57 2.89
CA ILE A 146 -8.63 3.25 1.68
C ILE A 146 -7.60 3.16 0.56
N HIS A 147 -8.10 3.04 -0.68
CA HIS A 147 -7.30 3.14 -1.90
C HIS A 147 -7.26 4.61 -2.37
N ALA A 148 -6.08 5.08 -2.74
CA ALA A 148 -5.90 6.40 -3.36
C ALA A 148 -6.40 6.41 -4.82
N TYR A 149 -7.60 5.91 -5.03
CA TYR A 149 -8.25 5.75 -6.32
C TYR A 149 -9.77 5.73 -6.13
N GLN A 150 -10.51 6.22 -7.14
CA GLN A 150 -11.97 6.26 -7.08
C GLN A 150 -12.59 4.91 -7.42
N HIS A 151 -13.27 4.30 -6.46
CA HIS A 151 -14.07 3.10 -6.68
C HIS A 151 -15.56 3.37 -6.56
N TRP A 152 -16.33 2.99 -7.58
CA TRP A 152 -17.79 3.07 -7.54
C TRP A 152 -18.40 2.16 -6.46
N SER A 153 -17.71 1.08 -6.09
CA SER A 153 -18.13 0.14 -5.04
C SER A 153 -17.99 0.69 -3.61
N ASP A 154 -17.24 1.77 -3.43
CA ASP A 154 -17.04 2.40 -2.11
C ASP A 154 -18.21 3.34 -1.74
N ILE A 155 -19.20 3.43 -2.61
CA ILE A 155 -20.48 4.11 -2.33
C ILE A 155 -21.23 3.25 -1.31
N PRO A 156 -21.48 3.74 -0.09
CA PRO A 156 -22.24 2.98 0.89
C PRO A 156 -23.63 2.65 0.34
N GLN A 157 -24.01 1.38 0.33
CA GLN A 157 -25.31 0.89 -0.17
C GLN A 157 -26.53 1.46 0.61
N HIS A 158 -26.30 2.27 1.64
CA HIS A 158 -27.30 2.79 2.57
C HIS A 158 -27.64 4.27 2.38
N PHE A 159 -27.23 4.87 1.26
CA PHE A 159 -27.59 6.28 1.01
C PHE A 159 -29.06 6.43 0.62
N ARG A 160 -29.88 6.85 1.58
CA ARG A 160 -31.28 7.24 1.40
C ARG A 160 -31.47 8.69 0.96
N SER A 161 -30.42 9.51 0.89
CA SER A 161 -30.50 10.89 0.44
C SER A 161 -29.30 11.26 -0.43
N PHE A 162 -29.57 11.69 -1.65
CA PHE A 162 -28.58 12.28 -2.56
C PHE A 162 -28.46 13.79 -2.23
N ASP A 163 -27.65 14.12 -1.24
CA ASP A 163 -27.25 15.51 -1.00
C ASP A 163 -25.90 15.83 -1.66
N SER A 164 -25.54 17.11 -1.71
CA SER A 164 -24.31 17.57 -2.36
C SER A 164 -23.04 17.07 -1.64
N SER A 165 -23.11 16.75 -0.34
CA SER A 165 -21.99 16.22 0.45
C SER A 165 -21.74 14.76 0.12
N THR A 166 -22.81 13.98 -0.05
CA THR A 166 -22.79 12.59 -0.49
C THR A 166 -22.17 12.47 -1.90
N MET A 167 -22.57 13.36 -2.83
CA MET A 167 -22.00 13.38 -4.18
C MET A 167 -20.50 13.65 -4.17
N LYS A 168 -20.02 14.57 -3.32
CA LYS A 168 -18.58 14.84 -3.19
C LYS A 168 -17.79 13.61 -2.71
N ARG A 169 -18.32 12.83 -1.78
CA ARG A 169 -17.69 11.59 -1.31
C ARG A 169 -17.61 10.52 -2.41
N ILE A 170 -18.68 10.41 -3.20
CA ILE A 170 -18.78 9.44 -4.31
C ILE A 170 -17.71 9.70 -5.36
N PHE A 171 -17.41 10.97 -5.66
CA PHE A 171 -16.52 11.36 -6.75
C PHE A 171 -15.10 11.74 -6.30
N ASN A 172 -14.81 11.74 -4.99
CA ASN A 172 -13.52 12.18 -4.47
C ASN A 172 -13.03 11.24 -3.36
N TRP A 173 -12.17 10.31 -3.70
CA TRP A 173 -11.58 9.36 -2.76
C TRP A 173 -10.84 10.07 -1.59
N ASP A 174 -10.23 11.24 -1.85
CA ASP A 174 -9.52 12.03 -0.84
C ASP A 174 -10.46 12.62 0.24
N VAL A 175 -11.70 12.95 -0.14
CA VAL A 175 -12.72 13.39 0.84
C VAL A 175 -13.10 12.22 1.76
N ALA A 176 -13.36 11.04 1.19
CA ALA A 176 -13.63 9.84 1.96
C ALA A 176 -12.44 9.47 2.87
N ALA A 177 -11.22 9.60 2.36
CA ALA A 177 -9.99 9.33 3.12
C ALA A 177 -9.85 10.25 4.34
N ARG A 178 -10.09 11.55 4.20
CA ARG A 178 -10.06 12.51 5.31
C ARG A 178 -11.10 12.19 6.37
N GLU A 179 -12.31 11.86 5.97
CA GLU A 179 -13.38 11.51 6.92
C GLU A 179 -13.07 10.23 7.70
N VAL A 180 -12.53 9.21 7.03
CA VAL A 180 -12.13 7.98 7.73
C VAL A 180 -10.94 8.23 8.64
N PHE A 181 -9.98 9.07 8.25
CA PHE A 181 -8.89 9.46 9.12
C PHE A 181 -9.39 10.21 10.37
N ASP A 182 -10.32 11.18 10.21
CA ASP A 182 -10.91 11.92 11.33
C ASP A 182 -11.70 10.99 12.28
N ARG A 183 -12.32 9.93 11.74
CA ARG A 183 -12.87 8.86 12.56
C ARG A 183 -11.79 8.10 13.33
N CYS A 184 -10.65 7.77 12.71
CA CYS A 184 -9.54 7.16 13.42
C CYS A 184 -9.06 8.03 14.58
N LEU A 185 -9.02 9.36 14.43
CA LEU A 185 -8.63 10.27 15.53
C LEU A 185 -9.60 10.17 16.73
N THR A 186 -10.87 9.89 16.50
CA THR A 186 -11.89 9.78 17.56
C THR A 186 -12.02 8.37 18.13
N GLU A 187 -11.96 7.36 17.26
CA GLU A 187 -12.22 5.96 17.60
C GLU A 187 -10.93 5.17 17.93
N GLY A 188 -9.79 5.66 17.47
CA GLY A 188 -8.51 4.95 17.46
C GLY A 188 -8.40 3.99 16.27
N GLY A 189 -7.25 3.33 16.12
CA GLY A 189 -7.06 2.28 15.13
C GLY A 189 -5.97 2.57 14.13
N VAL A 190 -6.08 1.96 12.95
CA VAL A 190 -5.10 2.05 11.84
C VAL A 190 -5.75 2.74 10.64
N PHE A 191 -5.12 3.81 10.18
CA PHE A 191 -5.42 4.42 8.89
C PHE A 191 -4.36 3.97 7.89
N HIS A 192 -4.72 3.08 6.98
CA HIS A 192 -3.83 2.53 5.96
C HIS A 192 -4.25 3.04 4.58
N LEU A 193 -3.55 4.05 4.09
CA LEU A 193 -3.67 4.54 2.71
C LEU A 193 -2.79 3.69 1.79
N TRP A 194 -3.35 3.20 0.67
CA TRP A 194 -2.56 2.49 -0.33
C TRP A 194 -2.92 2.93 -1.75
N GLY A 195 -2.09 2.61 -2.71
CA GLY A 195 -2.34 2.93 -4.12
C GLY A 195 -1.13 2.69 -5.01
N HIS A 196 -1.21 3.27 -6.20
CA HIS A 196 -0.17 3.23 -7.23
C HIS A 196 0.16 4.65 -7.69
N SER A 197 1.44 4.98 -7.78
CA SER A 197 1.86 6.31 -8.22
C SER A 197 1.44 6.61 -9.66
N TRP A 198 1.38 5.59 -10.51
CA TRP A 198 0.95 5.72 -11.89
C TRP A 198 -0.57 6.01 -12.00
N GLU A 199 -1.42 5.41 -11.14
CA GLU A 199 -2.86 5.74 -11.09
C GLU A 199 -3.09 7.19 -10.65
N ILE A 200 -2.33 7.69 -9.68
CA ILE A 200 -2.37 9.09 -9.25
C ILE A 200 -2.05 10.03 -10.41
N ASP A 201 -1.06 9.67 -11.23
CA ASP A 201 -0.65 10.49 -12.38
C ASP A 201 -1.69 10.45 -13.50
N GLU A 202 -2.17 9.27 -13.87
CA GLU A 202 -3.20 9.07 -14.90
C GLU A 202 -4.50 9.81 -14.56
N ASN A 203 -4.91 9.82 -13.30
CA ASN A 203 -6.10 10.51 -12.83
C ASN A 203 -5.85 11.99 -12.48
N GLN A 204 -4.62 12.48 -12.63
CA GLN A 204 -4.21 13.86 -12.26
C GLN A 204 -4.51 14.20 -10.79
N ASP A 205 -4.39 13.20 -9.90
CA ASP A 205 -4.79 13.28 -8.49
C ASP A 205 -3.66 13.68 -7.54
N TRP A 206 -2.50 14.11 -8.04
CA TRP A 206 -1.38 14.56 -7.20
C TRP A 206 -1.76 15.65 -6.20
N GLY A 207 -2.58 16.62 -6.63
CA GLY A 207 -3.05 17.69 -5.74
C GLY A 207 -4.01 17.18 -4.66
N ARG A 208 -4.84 16.18 -4.96
CA ARG A 208 -5.72 15.53 -3.96
C ARG A 208 -4.91 14.74 -2.95
N LEU A 209 -3.92 13.98 -3.43
CA LEU A 209 -3.01 13.25 -2.56
C LEU A 209 -2.27 14.22 -1.63
N GLU A 210 -1.74 15.32 -2.15
CA GLU A 210 -1.04 16.33 -1.36
C GLU A 210 -1.95 16.94 -0.27
N MET A 211 -3.18 17.29 -0.62
CA MET A 211 -4.16 17.79 0.37
C MET A 211 -4.46 16.77 1.47
N LEU A 212 -4.56 15.47 1.12
CA LEU A 212 -4.74 14.41 2.11
C LEU A 212 -3.51 14.29 3.01
N LEU A 213 -2.30 14.23 2.42
CA LEU A 213 -1.06 14.11 3.19
C LEU A 213 -0.88 15.29 4.15
N ALA A 214 -1.18 16.52 3.71
CA ALA A 214 -1.18 17.70 4.57
C ALA A 214 -2.20 17.58 5.73
N HIS A 215 -3.37 16.98 5.46
CA HIS A 215 -4.41 16.78 6.48
C HIS A 215 -4.00 15.75 7.54
N ILE A 216 -3.37 14.66 7.14
CA ILE A 216 -2.99 13.56 8.05
C ILE A 216 -1.63 13.75 8.73
N ALA A 217 -0.77 14.65 8.20
CA ALA A 217 0.60 14.83 8.68
C ALA A 217 0.67 15.51 10.05
N ARG A 218 1.73 15.21 10.82
CA ARG A 218 2.14 15.90 12.06
C ARG A 218 1.02 16.06 13.09
N ARG A 219 0.14 15.06 13.17
CA ARG A 219 -0.95 15.07 14.17
C ARG A 219 -0.45 14.58 15.52
N GLU A 220 -0.86 15.26 16.57
CA GLU A 220 -0.66 14.79 17.95
C GLU A 220 -1.34 13.44 18.16
N ASN A 221 -0.68 12.54 18.91
CA ASN A 221 -1.18 11.19 19.23
C ASN A 221 -1.35 10.25 18.02
N VAL A 222 -0.72 10.57 16.88
CA VAL A 222 -0.62 9.72 15.71
C VAL A 222 0.81 9.20 15.58
N THR A 223 0.95 7.89 15.36
CA THR A 223 2.23 7.25 15.09
C THR A 223 2.27 6.88 13.61
N TYR A 224 3.31 7.32 12.90
CA TYR A 224 3.52 7.01 11.48
C TYR A 224 4.46 5.81 11.39
N ARG A 225 3.98 4.71 10.80
CA ARG A 225 4.73 3.45 10.69
C ARG A 225 4.75 2.94 9.26
N THR A 226 5.77 2.16 8.95
CA THR A 226 5.78 1.31 7.75
C THR A 226 4.90 0.08 7.96
N ASN A 227 4.61 -0.67 6.87
CA ASN A 227 3.79 -1.87 7.00
C ASN A 227 4.50 -2.97 7.83
N GLY A 228 5.82 -3.13 7.66
CA GLY A 228 6.60 -4.11 8.44
C GLY A 228 6.66 -3.80 9.93
N GLU A 229 6.36 -2.57 10.35
CA GLU A 229 6.27 -2.15 11.76
C GLU A 229 4.87 -2.35 12.37
N LEU A 230 3.89 -2.83 11.59
CA LEU A 230 2.54 -3.13 12.09
C LEU A 230 2.48 -4.47 12.86
N VAL A 231 3.49 -5.32 12.73
CA VAL A 231 3.53 -6.71 13.26
C VAL A 231 4.78 -6.97 14.08
#